data_804ab986b5e5aefa62877a8d7017983c
#
_entry.id   804ab986b5e5aefa62877a8d7017983c
#
_cell.length_a   1.000
_cell.length_b   1.000
_cell.length_c   1.000
_cell.angle_alpha   90.00
_cell.angle_beta   90.00
_cell.angle_gamma   90.00
#
_symmetry.space_group_name_H-M   'P 1'
#
loop_
_entity.id
_entity.type
_entity.pdbx_description
1 polymer ?
#
loop_
_entity_poly.entity_id
_entity_poly.type
_entity_poly.pdbx_seq_one_letter_code
_entity_poly.pdbx_strand_id
1 'polypeptide(L)'
;MSSIPMSSVCMSPVIEAIKQSYQTHINPHPKAATKIYIACSGGRDSMALLFACQQLQLPIHVIHINHKLQKISDDWQQLVEAYCHKHHIDYDSVCIDWQSQQVYAANSAISQEQQVNEQQVNEQQVNEQQARTARYRAIIQIVGENAIVALAHHANDQVETLLMNLCQGTGLAGLTGMTAFAVQHEFGTPIWLWRPLLGVTRDEISDFVAAQHIPYVDDPTNFGLANQRAFLRNQILPLLGERFHKLVQNITRTQQNLTEAQHIVEEQYQQDLALCQLPNGWTSHQQCLHIPNLKSLSQARRFNLLHHWVKGSQKFAPTRQWIVQIEQLLQSAQTDQQAILQWQGIEIRKYRDTLYRLDVDYVKAIHGKSDNRVLANLTADVGLSKELSVGLSLELALASRAVLPNESFQLLSQSFHQSFKKLCQRFDIPSWERQFAKVVIMNDDEEKVLTASQIPKRLALLLPNISVWLADADELNLATKAPCPWQLVWTDSLDE
;
A
#
# COMPACT_ATOMS: atom_id res chain seq x y z
N MET A 1 -28.28 -48.48 17.82
CA MET A 1 -27.74 -47.22 17.26
C MET A 1 -28.93 -46.33 16.92
N SER A 2 -29.35 -45.53 17.85
CA SER A 2 -30.50 -44.63 17.73
C SER A 2 -30.01 -43.29 17.18
N SER A 3 -30.40 -42.97 15.98
CA SER A 3 -30.25 -41.67 15.35
C SER A 3 -31.11 -40.65 16.11
N ILE A 4 -30.49 -39.73 16.81
CA ILE A 4 -31.14 -38.55 17.36
C ILE A 4 -31.53 -37.68 16.16
N PRO A 5 -32.82 -37.30 16.00
CA PRO A 5 -33.21 -36.41 14.93
C PRO A 5 -32.61 -35.03 15.23
N MET A 6 -31.75 -34.53 14.35
CA MET A 6 -31.38 -33.07 14.35
C MET A 6 -32.66 -32.29 14.07
N SER A 7 -33.33 -31.86 15.16
CA SER A 7 -34.35 -30.83 15.07
C SER A 7 -33.73 -29.64 14.33
N SER A 8 -34.44 -29.09 13.34
CA SER A 8 -34.15 -27.86 12.64
C SER A 8 -34.23 -26.69 13.66
N VAL A 9 -33.21 -26.55 14.46
CA VAL A 9 -32.98 -25.35 15.29
C VAL A 9 -32.69 -24.24 14.27
N CYS A 10 -33.61 -23.30 14.16
CA CYS A 10 -33.43 -22.08 13.38
C CYS A 10 -32.14 -21.41 13.90
N MET A 11 -31.04 -21.55 13.15
CA MET A 11 -29.75 -20.98 13.57
C MET A 11 -29.90 -19.48 13.66
N SER A 12 -29.39 -18.88 14.72
CA SER A 12 -29.41 -17.41 14.88
C SER A 12 -28.76 -16.74 13.66
N PRO A 13 -29.33 -15.63 13.14
CA PRO A 13 -28.73 -14.85 12.06
C PRO A 13 -27.26 -14.49 12.32
N VAL A 14 -26.88 -14.27 13.57
CA VAL A 14 -25.50 -13.98 14.00
C VAL A 14 -24.58 -15.17 13.70
N ILE A 15 -24.95 -16.38 14.12
CA ILE A 15 -24.14 -17.59 13.93
C ILE A 15 -24.04 -17.92 12.43
N GLU A 16 -25.14 -17.82 11.70
CA GLU A 16 -25.16 -18.12 10.25
C GLU A 16 -24.29 -17.15 9.46
N ALA A 17 -24.36 -15.83 9.76
CA ALA A 17 -23.52 -14.82 9.14
C ALA A 17 -22.03 -15.08 9.38
N ILE A 18 -21.62 -15.42 10.61
CA ILE A 18 -20.23 -15.74 10.94
C ILE A 18 -19.77 -17.00 10.20
N LYS A 19 -20.60 -18.06 10.20
CA LYS A 19 -20.30 -19.32 9.52
C LYS A 19 -20.10 -19.11 8.03
N GLN A 20 -21.00 -18.41 7.37
CA GLN A 20 -20.93 -18.11 5.95
C GLN A 20 -19.71 -17.23 5.63
N SER A 21 -19.47 -16.18 6.42
CA SER A 21 -18.32 -15.31 6.24
C SER A 21 -16.98 -16.05 6.46
N TYR A 22 -16.92 -16.96 7.43
CA TYR A 22 -15.76 -17.82 7.65
C TYR A 22 -15.48 -18.71 6.44
N GLN A 23 -16.51 -19.37 5.92
CA GLN A 23 -16.38 -20.25 4.75
C GLN A 23 -15.94 -19.49 3.50
N THR A 24 -16.43 -18.26 3.33
CA THR A 24 -16.14 -17.44 2.15
C THR A 24 -14.74 -16.81 2.19
N HIS A 25 -14.32 -16.30 3.34
CA HIS A 25 -13.14 -15.45 3.43
C HIS A 25 -11.97 -16.07 4.18
N ILE A 26 -12.24 -16.85 5.24
CA ILE A 26 -11.20 -17.38 6.11
C ILE A 26 -10.75 -18.75 5.66
N ASN A 27 -11.68 -19.68 5.47
CA ASN A 27 -11.36 -21.06 5.12
C ASN A 27 -10.49 -21.22 3.86
N PRO A 28 -10.67 -20.41 2.79
CA PRO A 28 -9.78 -20.42 1.63
C PRO A 28 -8.43 -19.73 1.85
N HIS A 29 -8.29 -18.95 2.94
CA HIS A 29 -7.08 -18.17 3.17
C HIS A 29 -5.90 -19.06 3.60
N PRO A 30 -4.68 -18.88 3.09
CA PRO A 30 -3.52 -19.73 3.40
C PRO A 30 -3.20 -19.84 4.90
N LYS A 31 -3.63 -18.86 5.70
CA LYS A 31 -3.47 -18.84 7.17
C LYS A 31 -4.74 -19.26 7.93
N ALA A 32 -5.74 -19.84 7.27
CA ALA A 32 -6.98 -20.30 7.92
C ALA A 32 -6.76 -21.35 9.03
N ALA A 33 -5.71 -22.14 8.94
CA ALA A 33 -5.33 -23.13 9.94
C ALA A 33 -4.67 -22.53 11.19
N THR A 34 -4.40 -21.23 11.20
CA THR A 34 -3.78 -20.51 12.31
C THR A 34 -4.85 -19.82 13.16
N LYS A 35 -4.47 -19.30 14.30
CA LYS A 35 -5.37 -18.61 15.24
C LYS A 35 -6.06 -17.39 14.60
N ILE A 36 -7.36 -17.22 14.88
CA ILE A 36 -8.11 -15.99 14.60
C ILE A 36 -8.13 -15.16 15.89
N TYR A 37 -7.60 -13.95 15.81
CA TYR A 37 -7.57 -13.05 16.95
C TYR A 37 -8.85 -12.23 17.01
N ILE A 38 -9.61 -12.33 18.09
CA ILE A 38 -10.83 -11.53 18.29
C ILE A 38 -10.49 -10.31 19.14
N ALA A 39 -10.62 -9.11 18.56
CA ALA A 39 -10.50 -7.86 19.30
C ALA A 39 -11.79 -7.64 20.12
N CYS A 40 -11.76 -8.01 21.40
CA CYS A 40 -12.92 -7.99 22.29
C CYS A 40 -12.82 -6.83 23.29
N SER A 41 -13.74 -5.87 23.20
CA SER A 41 -13.83 -4.74 24.14
C SER A 41 -14.63 -5.05 25.40
N GLY A 42 -15.32 -6.20 25.48
CA GLY A 42 -16.29 -6.51 26.53
C GLY A 42 -17.70 -5.97 26.25
N GLY A 43 -17.87 -5.12 25.25
CA GLY A 43 -19.17 -4.61 24.82
C GLY A 43 -20.01 -5.67 24.11
N ARG A 44 -21.33 -5.45 24.03
CA ARG A 44 -22.33 -6.38 23.49
C ARG A 44 -21.92 -7.03 22.17
N ASP A 45 -21.52 -6.22 21.18
CA ASP A 45 -21.25 -6.71 19.81
C ASP A 45 -20.00 -7.59 19.77
N SER A 46 -18.96 -7.24 20.54
CA SER A 46 -17.71 -8.01 20.62
C SER A 46 -17.88 -9.32 21.41
N MET A 47 -18.72 -9.30 22.47
CA MET A 47 -19.06 -10.49 23.21
C MET A 47 -19.96 -11.44 22.41
N ALA A 48 -20.88 -10.91 21.60
CA ALA A 48 -21.68 -11.70 20.65
C ALA A 48 -20.79 -12.42 19.60
N LEU A 49 -19.81 -11.69 19.04
CA LEU A 49 -18.83 -12.27 18.11
C LEU A 49 -18.02 -13.40 18.76
N LEU A 50 -17.49 -13.13 19.96
CA LEU A 50 -16.71 -14.12 20.73
C LEU A 50 -17.51 -15.39 21.01
N PHE A 51 -18.72 -15.24 21.54
CA PHE A 51 -19.62 -16.35 21.85
C PHE A 51 -19.95 -17.17 20.60
N ALA A 52 -20.32 -16.53 19.52
CA ALA A 52 -20.68 -17.22 18.29
C ALA A 52 -19.49 -17.94 17.63
N CYS A 53 -18.29 -17.35 17.64
CA CYS A 53 -17.07 -18.02 17.18
C CYS A 53 -16.73 -19.24 18.03
N GLN A 54 -16.92 -19.17 19.35
CA GLN A 54 -16.77 -20.29 20.28
C GLN A 54 -17.78 -21.42 19.97
N GLN A 55 -19.05 -21.08 19.77
CA GLN A 55 -20.10 -22.05 19.40
C GLN A 55 -19.78 -22.78 18.09
N LEU A 56 -19.16 -22.08 17.14
CA LEU A 56 -18.70 -22.64 15.87
C LEU A 56 -17.36 -23.41 15.98
N GLN A 57 -16.79 -23.50 17.18
CA GLN A 57 -15.51 -24.15 17.47
C GLN A 57 -14.36 -23.64 16.57
N LEU A 58 -14.34 -22.35 16.25
CA LEU A 58 -13.27 -21.75 15.48
C LEU A 58 -11.97 -21.65 16.33
N PRO A 59 -10.78 -21.68 15.71
CA PRO A 59 -9.50 -21.58 16.39
C PRO A 59 -9.25 -20.12 16.82
N ILE A 60 -9.89 -19.68 17.91
CA ILE A 60 -9.88 -18.29 18.36
C ILE A 60 -8.87 -18.02 19.47
N HIS A 61 -8.37 -16.78 19.49
CA HIS A 61 -7.57 -16.19 20.55
C HIS A 61 -8.11 -14.78 20.81
N VAL A 62 -8.39 -14.43 22.05
CA VAL A 62 -9.00 -13.14 22.40
C VAL A 62 -7.95 -12.11 22.76
N ILE A 63 -8.10 -10.90 22.23
CA ILE A 63 -7.29 -9.73 22.59
C ILE A 63 -8.20 -8.68 23.18
N HIS A 64 -7.92 -8.28 24.42
CA HIS A 64 -8.54 -7.13 25.06
C HIS A 64 -7.55 -5.96 25.13
N ILE A 65 -7.99 -4.77 24.71
CA ILE A 65 -7.18 -3.55 24.80
C ILE A 65 -7.83 -2.62 25.81
N ASN A 66 -7.19 -2.51 26.98
CA ASN A 66 -7.60 -1.58 28.00
C ASN A 66 -7.01 -0.20 27.73
N HIS A 67 -7.88 0.73 27.36
CA HIS A 67 -7.48 2.11 27.04
C HIS A 67 -7.21 2.95 28.29
N LYS A 68 -7.57 2.49 29.49
CA LYS A 68 -7.43 3.22 30.75
C LYS A 68 -8.01 4.65 30.75
N LEU A 69 -8.99 4.90 29.87
CA LEU A 69 -9.63 6.21 29.74
C LEU A 69 -10.77 6.39 30.75
N GLN A 70 -11.34 5.29 31.24
CA GLN A 70 -12.46 5.28 32.21
C GLN A 70 -12.11 4.47 33.45
N LYS A 71 -12.67 4.84 34.58
CA LYS A 71 -12.49 4.12 35.87
C LYS A 71 -12.97 2.67 35.81
N ILE A 72 -14.00 2.40 35.00
CA ILE A 72 -14.60 1.07 34.83
C ILE A 72 -13.92 0.21 33.75
N SER A 73 -12.84 0.71 33.12
CA SER A 73 -12.13 -0.05 32.08
C SER A 73 -11.54 -1.37 32.58
N ASP A 74 -11.19 -1.43 33.86
CA ASP A 74 -10.66 -2.64 34.51
C ASP A 74 -11.76 -3.69 34.74
N ASP A 75 -12.98 -3.27 35.00
CA ASP A 75 -14.12 -4.19 35.14
C ASP A 75 -14.42 -4.86 33.78
N TRP A 76 -14.28 -4.14 32.71
CA TRP A 76 -14.45 -4.68 31.33
C TRP A 76 -13.39 -5.73 31.01
N GLN A 77 -12.13 -5.45 31.37
CA GLN A 77 -11.05 -6.41 31.25
C GLN A 77 -11.33 -7.69 32.05
N GLN A 78 -11.72 -7.56 33.31
CA GLN A 78 -12.04 -8.70 34.19
C GLN A 78 -13.18 -9.56 33.64
N LEU A 79 -14.23 -8.93 33.07
CA LEU A 79 -15.35 -9.65 32.47
C LEU A 79 -14.88 -10.51 31.27
N VAL A 80 -14.07 -9.97 30.36
CA VAL A 80 -13.55 -10.70 29.20
C VAL A 80 -12.61 -11.81 29.66
N GLU A 81 -11.72 -11.55 30.59
CA GLU A 81 -10.79 -12.50 31.17
C GLU A 81 -11.52 -13.67 31.84
N ALA A 82 -12.49 -13.37 32.70
CA ALA A 82 -13.31 -14.39 33.38
C ALA A 82 -14.09 -15.28 32.40
N TYR A 83 -14.61 -14.66 31.32
CA TYR A 83 -15.25 -15.41 30.24
C TYR A 83 -14.28 -16.34 29.53
N CYS A 84 -13.09 -15.88 29.14
CA CYS A 84 -12.07 -16.67 28.48
C CYS A 84 -11.58 -17.83 29.36
N HIS A 85 -11.30 -17.57 30.61
CA HIS A 85 -10.91 -18.60 31.57
C HIS A 85 -11.98 -19.68 31.74
N LYS A 86 -13.24 -19.28 31.90
CA LYS A 86 -14.37 -20.23 32.08
C LYS A 86 -14.51 -21.17 30.85
N HIS A 87 -14.19 -20.67 29.66
CA HIS A 87 -14.39 -21.39 28.42
C HIS A 87 -13.09 -21.93 27.81
N HIS A 88 -11.97 -21.85 28.54
CA HIS A 88 -10.65 -22.33 28.10
C HIS A 88 -10.19 -21.72 26.75
N ILE A 89 -10.43 -20.41 26.58
CA ILE A 89 -10.03 -19.64 25.39
C ILE A 89 -8.73 -18.91 25.71
N ASP A 90 -7.76 -18.99 24.79
CA ASP A 90 -6.51 -18.20 24.89
C ASP A 90 -6.84 -16.70 24.92
N TYR A 91 -6.18 -15.96 25.81
CA TYR A 91 -6.48 -14.55 26.06
C TYR A 91 -5.22 -13.75 26.33
N ASP A 92 -5.11 -12.59 25.68
CA ASP A 92 -4.12 -11.56 25.98
C ASP A 92 -4.80 -10.23 26.29
N SER A 93 -4.25 -9.51 27.24
CA SER A 93 -4.70 -8.17 27.59
C SER A 93 -3.52 -7.20 27.63
N VAL A 94 -3.73 -6.02 27.04
CA VAL A 94 -2.74 -4.95 27.03
C VAL A 94 -3.35 -3.63 27.44
N CYS A 95 -2.53 -2.80 28.10
CA CYS A 95 -2.85 -1.43 28.45
C CYS A 95 -2.15 -0.45 27.51
N ILE A 96 -2.79 0.69 27.24
CA ILE A 96 -2.21 1.80 26.47
C ILE A 96 -1.78 2.88 27.45
N ASP A 97 -0.48 3.21 27.43
CA ASP A 97 0.01 4.42 28.07
C ASP A 97 -0.08 5.61 27.09
N TRP A 98 -0.94 6.56 27.40
CA TRP A 98 -1.19 7.73 26.57
C TRP A 98 -0.08 8.77 26.60
N GLN A 99 0.76 8.77 27.65
CA GLN A 99 1.88 9.72 27.78
C GLN A 99 3.05 9.29 26.92
N SER A 100 3.46 8.03 27.01
CA SER A 100 4.56 7.48 26.20
C SER A 100 4.12 6.95 24.85
N GLN A 101 2.82 6.80 24.61
CA GLN A 101 2.23 6.09 23.47
C GLN A 101 2.72 4.63 23.33
N GLN A 102 3.15 4.03 24.42
CA GLN A 102 3.60 2.65 24.49
C GLN A 102 2.45 1.71 24.87
N VAL A 103 2.61 0.45 24.50
CA VAL A 103 1.69 -0.64 24.84
C VAL A 103 2.44 -1.64 25.67
N TYR A 104 1.86 -2.05 26.79
CA TYR A 104 2.45 -3.04 27.70
C TYR A 104 1.41 -4.08 28.16
N ALA A 105 1.88 -5.27 28.54
CA ALA A 105 1.00 -6.33 29.03
C ALA A 105 0.33 -5.88 30.33
N ALA A 106 -0.98 -6.08 30.44
CA ALA A 106 -1.77 -5.64 31.60
C ALA A 106 -1.28 -6.18 32.95
N ASN A 107 -0.62 -7.33 32.95
CA ASN A 107 -0.10 -8.01 34.15
C ASN A 107 1.42 -7.79 34.35
N SER A 108 2.08 -6.87 33.63
CA SER A 108 3.50 -6.59 33.84
C SER A 108 3.74 -5.80 35.14
N ALA A 109 4.91 -6.04 35.79
CA ALA A 109 5.29 -5.31 36.99
C ALA A 109 5.30 -3.78 36.82
N ILE A 110 5.55 -3.31 35.58
CA ILE A 110 5.51 -1.89 35.21
C ILE A 110 4.10 -1.30 35.40
N SER A 111 3.04 -2.10 35.18
CA SER A 111 1.65 -1.63 35.36
C SER A 111 1.30 -1.33 36.82
N GLN A 112 2.00 -1.91 37.79
CA GLN A 112 1.74 -1.70 39.23
C GLN A 112 2.43 -0.45 39.79
N GLU A 113 3.62 -0.09 39.28
CA GLU A 113 4.34 1.11 39.72
C GLU A 113 3.81 2.40 39.07
N GLN A 114 3.30 2.33 37.83
CA GLN A 114 2.74 3.50 37.14
C GLN A 114 1.33 3.90 37.62
N GLN A 115 0.58 2.99 38.22
CA GLN A 115 -0.73 3.30 38.82
C GLN A 115 -0.68 4.39 39.93
N VAL A 116 0.51 4.69 40.46
CA VAL A 116 0.69 5.69 41.51
C VAL A 116 0.89 7.11 40.95
N ASN A 117 1.25 7.25 39.69
CA ASN A 117 1.58 8.54 39.04
C ASN A 117 0.67 8.96 37.90
N GLU A 118 -0.42 8.25 37.62
CA GLU A 118 -1.33 8.59 36.52
C GLU A 118 -2.15 9.86 36.88
N GLN A 119 -1.66 11.01 36.42
CA GLN A 119 -2.56 12.12 36.11
C GLN A 119 -3.50 11.64 35.03
N GLN A 120 -4.78 11.46 35.38
CA GLN A 120 -5.83 11.00 34.49
C GLN A 120 -5.80 11.83 33.21
N VAL A 121 -5.38 11.23 32.11
CA VAL A 121 -5.57 11.81 30.76
C VAL A 121 -7.09 11.80 30.56
N ASN A 122 -7.72 12.98 30.60
CA ASN A 122 -9.15 13.09 30.43
C ASN A 122 -9.52 12.61 29.01
N GLU A 123 -10.61 11.83 28.89
CA GLU A 123 -11.20 11.40 27.62
C GLU A 123 -11.33 12.52 26.57
N GLN A 124 -11.55 13.76 27.03
CA GLN A 124 -11.65 14.96 26.20
C GLN A 124 -10.35 15.34 25.49
N GLN A 125 -9.19 14.78 25.87
CA GLN A 125 -7.89 15.06 25.26
C GLN A 125 -7.51 14.06 24.18
N VAL A 126 -8.14 12.88 24.12
CA VAL A 126 -7.85 11.83 23.14
C VAL A 126 -8.93 11.85 22.06
N ASN A 127 -8.57 12.21 20.83
CA ASN A 127 -9.52 12.13 19.73
C ASN A 127 -9.70 10.68 19.22
N GLU A 128 -10.83 10.41 18.53
CA GLU A 128 -11.19 9.09 18.00
C GLU A 128 -10.09 8.49 17.10
N GLN A 129 -9.41 9.33 16.30
CA GLN A 129 -8.34 8.90 15.40
C GLN A 129 -7.10 8.44 16.18
N GLN A 130 -6.76 9.12 17.27
CA GLN A 130 -5.64 8.74 18.13
C GLN A 130 -5.94 7.40 18.82
N ALA A 131 -7.16 7.26 19.39
CA ALA A 131 -7.60 6.01 20.01
C ALA A 131 -7.58 4.83 19.02
N ARG A 132 -8.04 5.07 17.78
CA ARG A 132 -7.98 4.08 16.70
C ARG A 132 -6.53 3.69 16.37
N THR A 133 -5.66 4.67 16.21
CA THR A 133 -4.23 4.45 15.89
C THR A 133 -3.54 3.64 16.98
N ALA A 134 -3.74 3.99 18.26
CA ALA A 134 -3.18 3.28 19.39
C ALA A 134 -3.69 1.83 19.47
N ARG A 135 -4.98 1.61 19.22
CA ARG A 135 -5.58 0.27 19.16
C ARG A 135 -4.92 -0.62 18.10
N TYR A 136 -4.77 -0.13 16.86
CA TYR A 136 -4.13 -0.93 15.82
C TYR A 136 -2.66 -1.23 16.11
N ARG A 137 -1.93 -0.26 16.68
CA ARG A 137 -0.55 -0.48 17.13
C ARG A 137 -0.49 -1.59 18.19
N ALA A 138 -1.38 -1.56 19.17
CA ALA A 138 -1.47 -2.58 20.21
C ALA A 138 -1.78 -3.97 19.62
N ILE A 139 -2.75 -4.05 18.69
CA ILE A 139 -3.09 -5.31 18.02
C ILE A 139 -1.85 -5.85 17.30
N ILE A 140 -1.20 -5.05 16.46
CA ILE A 140 -0.04 -5.49 15.65
C ILE A 140 1.10 -6.02 16.52
N GLN A 141 1.37 -5.39 17.65
CA GLN A 141 2.41 -5.83 18.59
C GLN A 141 2.14 -7.24 19.16
N ILE A 142 0.86 -7.59 19.35
CA ILE A 142 0.47 -8.91 19.88
C ILE A 142 0.45 -9.97 18.78
N VAL A 143 -0.20 -9.65 17.65
CA VAL A 143 -0.54 -10.68 16.63
C VAL A 143 0.58 -10.94 15.64
N GLY A 144 1.48 -9.97 15.44
CA GLY A 144 2.51 -10.02 14.40
C GLY A 144 1.95 -9.83 12.99
N GLU A 145 2.81 -10.10 12.01
CA GLU A 145 2.50 -9.91 10.59
C GLU A 145 1.52 -10.94 10.04
N ASN A 146 0.70 -10.48 9.10
CA ASN A 146 -0.26 -11.32 8.34
C ASN A 146 -1.26 -12.10 9.21
N ALA A 147 -1.47 -11.69 10.46
CA ALA A 147 -2.46 -12.29 11.33
C ALA A 147 -3.90 -11.91 10.91
N ILE A 148 -4.87 -12.77 11.23
CA ILE A 148 -6.29 -12.51 11.00
C ILE A 148 -6.90 -11.97 12.30
N VAL A 149 -7.44 -10.74 12.25
CA VAL A 149 -8.07 -10.06 13.38
C VAL A 149 -9.56 -9.87 13.11
N ALA A 150 -10.40 -10.49 13.92
CA ALA A 150 -11.85 -10.36 13.84
C ALA A 150 -12.35 -9.14 14.62
N LEU A 151 -13.22 -8.36 13.99
CA LEU A 151 -13.84 -7.14 14.55
C LEU A 151 -15.36 -7.25 14.48
N ALA A 152 -16.05 -6.82 15.54
CA ALA A 152 -17.50 -6.91 15.67
C ALA A 152 -18.28 -5.75 15.00
N HIS A 153 -17.76 -5.18 13.92
CA HIS A 153 -18.50 -4.18 13.16
C HIS A 153 -19.74 -4.82 12.51
N HIS A 154 -20.87 -4.11 12.55
CA HIS A 154 -22.18 -4.61 12.14
C HIS A 154 -22.88 -3.68 11.12
N ALA A 155 -24.07 -4.03 10.64
CA ALA A 155 -24.78 -3.28 9.59
C ALA A 155 -25.03 -1.80 9.94
N ASN A 156 -25.32 -1.48 11.20
CA ASN A 156 -25.53 -0.08 11.59
C ASN A 156 -24.22 0.74 11.51
N ASP A 157 -23.04 0.13 11.79
CA ASP A 157 -21.75 0.81 11.61
C ASP A 157 -21.48 1.11 10.13
N GLN A 158 -21.97 0.25 9.23
CA GLN A 158 -21.93 0.51 7.77
C GLN A 158 -22.75 1.74 7.40
N VAL A 159 -23.95 1.88 7.97
CA VAL A 159 -24.80 3.05 7.76
C VAL A 159 -24.12 4.32 8.24
N GLU A 160 -23.53 4.31 9.45
CA GLU A 160 -22.78 5.44 9.99
C GLU A 160 -21.63 5.83 9.05
N THR A 161 -20.86 4.82 8.61
CA THR A 161 -19.71 5.02 7.73
C THR A 161 -20.13 5.58 6.36
N LEU A 162 -21.23 5.09 5.77
CA LEU A 162 -21.74 5.62 4.51
C LEU A 162 -22.13 7.10 4.65
N LEU A 163 -22.90 7.45 5.68
CA LEU A 163 -23.34 8.81 5.90
C LEU A 163 -22.17 9.76 6.15
N MET A 164 -21.20 9.36 6.96
CA MET A 164 -19.98 10.16 7.17
C MET A 164 -19.24 10.40 5.86
N ASN A 165 -19.00 9.34 5.10
CA ASN A 165 -18.28 9.42 3.82
C ASN A 165 -19.04 10.27 2.80
N LEU A 166 -20.36 10.14 2.74
CA LEU A 166 -21.23 10.96 1.87
C LEU A 166 -21.11 12.45 2.23
N CYS A 167 -21.19 12.80 3.52
CA CYS A 167 -21.04 14.18 4.00
C CYS A 167 -19.63 14.73 3.76
N GLN A 168 -18.60 13.87 3.68
CA GLN A 168 -17.23 14.27 3.36
C GLN A 168 -16.96 14.36 1.86
N GLY A 169 -17.94 14.01 1.00
CA GLY A 169 -17.79 14.08 -0.45
C GLY A 169 -16.84 13.03 -1.04
N THR A 170 -16.78 11.84 -0.45
CA THR A 170 -15.94 10.77 -0.97
C THR A 170 -16.44 10.23 -2.31
N GLY A 171 -15.54 9.66 -3.11
CA GLY A 171 -15.89 8.97 -4.34
C GLY A 171 -16.53 7.58 -4.10
N LEU A 172 -16.80 6.87 -5.21
CA LEU A 172 -17.45 5.56 -5.20
C LEU A 172 -16.82 4.58 -4.20
N ALA A 173 -15.50 4.44 -4.21
CA ALA A 173 -14.77 3.54 -3.31
C ALA A 173 -15.00 3.84 -1.82
N GLY A 174 -15.18 5.10 -1.43
CA GLY A 174 -15.52 5.45 -0.05
C GLY A 174 -16.96 5.12 0.32
N LEU A 175 -17.88 5.16 -0.66
CA LEU A 175 -19.30 4.88 -0.44
C LEU A 175 -19.62 3.37 -0.34
N THR A 176 -18.73 2.49 -0.77
CA THR A 176 -18.86 1.03 -0.56
C THR A 176 -18.82 0.64 0.92
N GLY A 177 -18.29 1.51 1.79
CA GLY A 177 -18.18 1.26 3.23
C GLY A 177 -17.04 0.32 3.60
N MET A 178 -17.21 -0.42 4.70
CA MET A 178 -16.23 -1.39 5.17
C MET A 178 -16.41 -2.73 4.45
N THR A 179 -15.30 -3.37 4.09
CA THR A 179 -15.30 -4.72 3.51
C THR A 179 -15.31 -5.80 4.60
N ALA A 180 -15.90 -6.95 4.29
CA ALA A 180 -15.97 -8.08 5.22
C ALA A 180 -14.58 -8.67 5.53
N PHE A 181 -13.69 -8.65 4.55
CA PHE A 181 -12.31 -9.14 4.70
C PHE A 181 -11.37 -8.26 3.89
N ALA A 182 -10.33 -7.71 4.51
CA ALA A 182 -9.38 -6.82 3.86
C ALA A 182 -8.03 -6.81 4.57
N VAL A 183 -6.96 -6.65 3.80
CA VAL A 183 -5.63 -6.38 4.35
C VAL A 183 -5.55 -4.90 4.77
N GLN A 184 -4.94 -4.66 5.91
CA GLN A 184 -4.64 -3.33 6.45
C GLN A 184 -3.14 -3.23 6.68
N HIS A 185 -2.52 -2.20 6.09
CA HIS A 185 -1.11 -1.91 6.25
C HIS A 185 -0.93 -0.76 7.25
N GLU A 186 -1.16 -1.02 8.53
CA GLU A 186 -0.88 -0.04 9.57
C GLU A 186 0.58 -0.16 10.03
N PHE A 187 1.26 0.97 10.12
CA PHE A 187 2.68 1.05 10.55
C PHE A 187 3.64 0.15 9.74
N GLY A 188 3.33 -0.11 8.46
CA GLY A 188 4.15 -0.96 7.59
C GLY A 188 3.94 -2.47 7.76
N THR A 189 3.18 -2.89 8.76
CA THR A 189 2.91 -4.32 9.05
C THR A 189 1.54 -4.72 8.53
N PRO A 190 1.43 -5.70 7.60
CA PRO A 190 0.15 -6.15 7.07
C PRO A 190 -0.57 -7.04 8.10
N ILE A 191 -1.85 -6.74 8.34
CA ILE A 191 -2.79 -7.59 9.08
C ILE A 191 -4.08 -7.75 8.29
N TRP A 192 -4.77 -8.88 8.46
CA TRP A 192 -6.06 -9.13 7.83
C TRP A 192 -7.20 -8.83 8.81
N LEU A 193 -8.09 -7.91 8.44
CA LEU A 193 -9.27 -7.57 9.22
C LEU A 193 -10.47 -8.36 8.71
N TRP A 194 -11.07 -9.14 9.61
CA TRP A 194 -12.30 -9.88 9.35
C TRP A 194 -13.48 -9.28 10.10
N ARG A 195 -14.57 -8.97 9.40
CA ARG A 195 -15.78 -8.33 9.94
C ARG A 195 -17.01 -9.16 9.58
N PRO A 196 -17.22 -10.29 10.26
CA PRO A 196 -18.28 -11.23 9.87
C PRO A 196 -19.70 -10.74 10.12
N LEU A 197 -19.88 -9.69 10.94
CA LEU A 197 -21.19 -9.18 11.32
C LEU A 197 -21.68 -8.01 10.47
N LEU A 198 -21.00 -7.62 9.39
CA LEU A 198 -21.37 -6.46 8.58
C LEU A 198 -22.77 -6.54 7.96
N GLY A 199 -23.32 -7.75 7.78
CA GLY A 199 -24.69 -7.97 7.29
C GLY A 199 -25.73 -8.10 8.40
N VAL A 200 -25.33 -8.13 9.69
CA VAL A 200 -26.22 -8.32 10.83
C VAL A 200 -26.56 -6.98 11.46
N THR A 201 -27.81 -6.77 11.79
CA THR A 201 -28.27 -5.53 12.45
C THR A 201 -27.95 -5.54 13.94
N ARG A 202 -27.90 -4.36 14.54
CA ARG A 202 -27.72 -4.21 15.99
C ARG A 202 -28.84 -4.87 16.79
N ASP A 203 -30.08 -4.84 16.29
CA ASP A 203 -31.23 -5.46 16.93
C ASP A 203 -31.09 -6.99 16.93
N GLU A 204 -30.71 -7.60 15.81
CA GLU A 204 -30.44 -9.05 15.73
C GLU A 204 -29.30 -9.49 16.68
N ILE A 205 -28.26 -8.65 16.84
CA ILE A 205 -27.19 -8.90 17.82
C ILE A 205 -27.75 -8.81 19.25
N SER A 206 -28.58 -7.82 19.53
CA SER A 206 -29.19 -7.62 20.87
C SER A 206 -30.11 -8.79 21.24
N ASP A 207 -30.94 -9.23 20.31
CA ASP A 207 -31.83 -10.40 20.50
C ASP A 207 -31.01 -11.67 20.73
N PHE A 208 -29.92 -11.86 19.96
CA PHE A 208 -29.02 -12.99 20.15
C PHE A 208 -28.36 -12.99 21.53
N VAL A 209 -27.82 -11.84 21.95
CA VAL A 209 -27.18 -11.69 23.28
C VAL A 209 -28.17 -11.95 24.40
N ALA A 210 -29.39 -11.45 24.31
CA ALA A 210 -30.45 -11.69 25.27
C ALA A 210 -30.88 -13.17 25.33
N ALA A 211 -31.09 -13.78 24.16
CA ALA A 211 -31.50 -15.20 24.07
C ALA A 211 -30.45 -16.17 24.59
N GLN A 212 -29.16 -15.84 24.44
CA GLN A 212 -28.05 -16.68 24.88
C GLN A 212 -27.50 -16.29 26.27
N HIS A 213 -28.10 -15.28 26.92
CA HIS A 213 -27.66 -14.75 28.22
C HIS A 213 -26.15 -14.40 28.25
N ILE A 214 -25.65 -13.80 27.16
CA ILE A 214 -24.23 -13.46 27.01
C ILE A 214 -23.91 -12.27 27.95
N PRO A 215 -22.93 -12.38 28.85
CA PRO A 215 -22.52 -11.25 29.67
C PRO A 215 -21.80 -10.21 28.83
N TYR A 216 -22.12 -8.93 29.04
CA TYR A 216 -21.45 -7.79 28.38
C TYR A 216 -21.53 -6.57 29.31
N VAL A 217 -20.78 -5.53 28.93
CA VAL A 217 -20.83 -4.22 29.57
C VAL A 217 -21.31 -3.16 28.58
N ASP A 218 -22.09 -2.21 29.10
CA ASP A 218 -22.47 -1.03 28.33
C ASP A 218 -21.48 0.11 28.60
N ASP A 219 -20.85 0.61 27.56
CA ASP A 219 -19.95 1.75 27.62
C ASP A 219 -20.77 3.05 27.68
N PRO A 220 -20.69 3.84 28.79
CA PRO A 220 -21.45 5.09 28.92
C PRO A 220 -21.09 6.13 27.86
N THR A 221 -19.89 6.07 27.25
CA THR A 221 -19.45 7.02 26.21
C THR A 221 -20.20 6.84 24.88
N ASN A 222 -20.83 5.70 24.67
CA ASN A 222 -21.70 5.47 23.50
C ASN A 222 -22.91 6.43 23.44
N PHE A 223 -23.28 7.05 24.55
CA PHE A 223 -24.40 7.98 24.64
C PHE A 223 -24.01 9.45 24.49
N GLY A 224 -22.70 9.76 24.46
CA GLY A 224 -22.19 11.13 24.26
C GLY A 224 -22.44 11.65 22.84
N LEU A 225 -22.51 12.98 22.68
CA LEU A 225 -22.60 13.66 21.37
C LEU A 225 -21.25 14.22 20.91
N ALA A 226 -20.17 13.84 21.60
CA ALA A 226 -18.85 14.46 21.43
C ALA A 226 -18.19 14.20 20.06
N ASN A 227 -18.58 13.12 19.36
CA ASN A 227 -18.02 12.79 18.08
C ASN A 227 -19.11 12.64 16.99
N GLN A 228 -18.70 12.73 15.73
CA GLN A 228 -19.61 12.69 14.57
C GLN A 228 -20.41 11.38 14.48
N ARG A 229 -19.81 10.24 14.86
CA ARG A 229 -20.51 8.94 14.86
C ARG A 229 -21.58 8.87 15.94
N ALA A 230 -21.26 9.33 17.16
CA ALA A 230 -22.24 9.39 18.23
C ALA A 230 -23.39 10.33 17.89
N PHE A 231 -23.13 11.46 17.25
CA PHE A 231 -24.17 12.36 16.74
C PHE A 231 -25.08 11.67 15.72
N LEU A 232 -24.50 11.00 14.72
CA LEU A 232 -25.29 10.25 13.72
C LEU A 232 -26.11 9.15 14.38
N ARG A 233 -25.52 8.35 15.28
CA ARG A 233 -26.16 7.23 15.98
C ARG A 233 -27.31 7.67 16.85
N ASN A 234 -27.13 8.75 17.62
CA ASN A 234 -28.07 9.14 18.69
C ASN A 234 -29.10 10.18 18.22
N GLN A 235 -28.82 10.95 17.17
CA GLN A 235 -29.72 12.01 16.70
C GLN A 235 -30.29 11.74 15.31
N ILE A 236 -29.44 11.40 14.34
CA ILE A 236 -29.86 11.36 12.94
C ILE A 236 -30.50 10.02 12.57
N LEU A 237 -29.87 8.91 12.93
CA LEU A 237 -30.36 7.57 12.55
C LEU A 237 -31.73 7.24 13.18
N PRO A 238 -32.06 7.61 14.43
CA PRO A 238 -33.40 7.41 14.96
C PRO A 238 -34.46 8.17 14.16
N LEU A 239 -34.22 9.46 13.85
CA LEU A 239 -35.17 10.28 13.04
C LEU A 239 -35.40 9.69 11.64
N LEU A 240 -34.32 9.20 11.00
CA LEU A 240 -34.44 8.52 9.70
C LEU A 240 -35.18 7.18 9.86
N GLY A 241 -34.92 6.42 10.91
CA GLY A 241 -35.55 5.13 11.20
C GLY A 241 -37.05 5.22 11.42
N GLU A 242 -37.53 6.26 12.10
CA GLU A 242 -38.97 6.54 12.28
C GLU A 242 -39.68 6.69 10.92
N ARG A 243 -39.05 7.29 9.93
CA ARG A 243 -39.63 7.52 8.62
C ARG A 243 -39.38 6.39 7.64
N PHE A 244 -38.23 5.73 7.74
CA PHE A 244 -37.75 4.68 6.84
C PHE A 244 -37.51 3.37 7.60
N HIS A 245 -38.56 2.61 7.87
CA HIS A 245 -38.51 1.40 8.72
C HIS A 245 -37.49 0.33 8.28
N LYS A 246 -37.02 0.33 7.02
CA LYS A 246 -36.00 -0.58 6.50
C LYS A 246 -34.69 0.14 6.17
N LEU A 247 -34.37 1.21 6.89
CA LEU A 247 -33.23 2.09 6.60
C LEU A 247 -31.92 1.30 6.48
N VAL A 248 -31.58 0.49 7.50
CA VAL A 248 -30.34 -0.27 7.55
C VAL A 248 -30.25 -1.25 6.38
N GLN A 249 -31.29 -2.06 6.15
CA GLN A 249 -31.32 -3.02 5.05
C GLN A 249 -31.23 -2.35 3.67
N ASN A 250 -31.92 -1.22 3.48
CA ASN A 250 -31.87 -0.49 2.22
C ASN A 250 -30.49 0.12 1.96
N ILE A 251 -29.84 0.66 2.97
CA ILE A 251 -28.49 1.20 2.87
C ILE A 251 -27.49 0.07 2.61
N THR A 252 -27.57 -1.05 3.32
CA THR A 252 -26.69 -2.22 3.09
C THR A 252 -26.83 -2.71 1.64
N ARG A 253 -28.05 -2.82 1.12
CA ARG A 253 -28.28 -3.19 -0.30
C ARG A 253 -27.69 -2.16 -1.26
N THR A 254 -27.82 -0.87 -0.96
CA THR A 254 -27.21 0.19 -1.78
C THR A 254 -25.70 0.05 -1.79
N GLN A 255 -25.07 -0.22 -0.65
CA GLN A 255 -23.62 -0.45 -0.56
C GLN A 255 -23.17 -1.69 -1.36
N GLN A 256 -23.96 -2.76 -1.37
CA GLN A 256 -23.69 -3.94 -2.22
C GLN A 256 -23.69 -3.54 -3.71
N ASN A 257 -24.70 -2.82 -4.17
CA ASN A 257 -24.76 -2.34 -5.56
C ASN A 257 -23.58 -1.40 -5.90
N LEU A 258 -23.17 -0.53 -4.96
CA LEU A 258 -21.99 0.33 -5.13
C LEU A 258 -20.70 -0.47 -5.17
N THR A 259 -20.60 -1.56 -4.40
CA THR A 259 -19.46 -2.48 -4.43
C THR A 259 -19.35 -3.18 -5.78
N GLU A 260 -20.46 -3.69 -6.33
CA GLU A 260 -20.49 -4.28 -7.67
C GLU A 260 -20.09 -3.26 -8.74
N ALA A 261 -20.61 -2.02 -8.65
CA ALA A 261 -20.21 -0.95 -9.55
C ALA A 261 -18.70 -0.62 -9.44
N GLN A 262 -18.15 -0.64 -8.22
CA GLN A 262 -16.72 -0.43 -8.00
C GLN A 262 -15.88 -1.53 -8.64
N HIS A 263 -16.32 -2.79 -8.60
CA HIS A 263 -15.63 -3.89 -9.30
C HIS A 263 -15.59 -3.66 -10.81
N ILE A 264 -16.71 -3.25 -11.42
CA ILE A 264 -16.77 -2.92 -12.86
C ILE A 264 -15.81 -1.78 -13.20
N VAL A 265 -15.75 -0.74 -12.37
CA VAL A 265 -14.82 0.39 -12.54
C VAL A 265 -13.36 -0.06 -12.44
N GLU A 266 -13.05 -0.97 -11.50
CA GLU A 266 -11.70 -1.53 -11.34
C GLU A 266 -11.31 -2.42 -12.53
N GLU A 267 -12.21 -3.29 -13.00
CA GLU A 267 -11.96 -4.09 -14.20
C GLU A 267 -11.70 -3.20 -15.43
N GLN A 268 -12.49 -2.13 -15.59
CA GLN A 268 -12.27 -1.15 -16.66
C GLN A 268 -10.93 -0.44 -16.52
N TYR A 269 -10.50 -0.12 -15.28
CA TYR A 269 -9.18 0.45 -15.04
C TYR A 269 -8.06 -0.49 -15.52
N GLN A 270 -8.14 -1.78 -15.21
CA GLN A 270 -7.14 -2.76 -15.64
C GLN A 270 -7.06 -2.87 -17.17
N GLN A 271 -8.20 -2.88 -17.84
CA GLN A 271 -8.26 -2.88 -19.32
C GLN A 271 -7.65 -1.62 -19.92
N ASP A 272 -7.97 -0.45 -19.36
CA ASP A 272 -7.45 0.83 -19.83
C ASP A 272 -5.95 0.97 -19.56
N LEU A 273 -5.49 0.45 -18.42
CA LEU A 273 -4.08 0.40 -18.08
C LEU A 273 -3.32 -0.47 -19.06
N ALA A 274 -3.81 -1.69 -19.33
CA ALA A 274 -3.19 -2.59 -20.30
C ALA A 274 -3.09 -1.98 -21.73
N LEU A 275 -4.09 -1.18 -22.13
CA LEU A 275 -4.09 -0.47 -23.40
C LEU A 275 -3.07 0.66 -23.44
N CYS A 276 -2.91 1.40 -22.33
CA CYS A 276 -2.12 2.64 -22.29
C CYS A 276 -0.72 2.45 -21.73
N GLN A 277 -0.48 1.42 -20.96
CA GLN A 277 0.82 1.19 -20.31
C GLN A 277 1.88 0.86 -21.35
N LEU A 278 3.00 1.53 -21.24
CA LEU A 278 4.24 1.17 -21.95
C LEU A 278 5.08 0.28 -21.02
N PRO A 279 6.02 -0.49 -21.57
CA PRO A 279 7.06 -1.11 -20.74
C PRO A 279 7.62 -0.07 -19.77
N ASN A 280 7.91 -0.50 -18.57
CA ASN A 280 8.56 0.38 -17.59
C ASN A 280 9.78 1.01 -18.23
N GLY A 281 10.15 2.21 -17.76
CA GLY A 281 11.40 2.82 -18.12
C GLY A 281 12.59 1.90 -17.83
N TRP A 282 13.81 2.41 -17.82
CA TRP A 282 15.00 1.59 -17.54
C TRP A 282 15.08 1.11 -16.08
N THR A 283 14.15 1.52 -15.21
CA THR A 283 14.00 1.04 -13.84
C THR A 283 12.54 0.75 -13.49
N SER A 284 12.30 -0.11 -12.48
CA SER A 284 10.97 -0.38 -11.91
C SER A 284 10.34 0.84 -11.22
N HIS A 285 11.15 1.86 -10.90
CA HIS A 285 10.72 3.12 -10.26
C HIS A 285 10.06 4.11 -11.23
N GLN A 286 9.92 3.72 -12.49
CA GLN A 286 9.27 4.51 -13.54
C GLN A 286 8.10 3.73 -14.12
N GLN A 287 6.92 4.31 -14.06
CA GLN A 287 5.75 3.81 -14.79
C GLN A 287 5.42 4.76 -15.94
N CYS A 288 5.08 4.20 -17.10
CA CYS A 288 4.90 4.94 -18.31
C CYS A 288 3.53 4.69 -18.95
N LEU A 289 2.85 5.76 -19.40
CA LEU A 289 1.63 5.67 -20.19
C LEU A 289 1.80 6.32 -21.56
N HIS A 290 1.28 5.67 -22.60
CA HIS A 290 1.26 6.17 -23.96
C HIS A 290 0.18 7.24 -24.14
N ILE A 291 0.56 8.48 -24.37
CA ILE A 291 -0.36 9.62 -24.45
C ILE A 291 -1.40 9.50 -25.58
N PRO A 292 -1.07 9.08 -26.81
CA PRO A 292 -2.07 8.87 -27.85
C PRO A 292 -3.16 7.87 -27.44
N ASN A 293 -2.80 6.72 -26.84
CA ASN A 293 -3.78 5.74 -26.35
C ASN A 293 -4.61 6.32 -25.22
N LEU A 294 -3.98 7.03 -24.30
CA LEU A 294 -4.66 7.71 -23.21
C LEU A 294 -5.69 8.74 -23.73
N LYS A 295 -5.33 9.52 -24.77
CA LYS A 295 -6.24 10.48 -25.42
C LYS A 295 -7.40 9.83 -26.17
N SER A 296 -7.27 8.58 -26.62
CA SER A 296 -8.35 7.84 -27.28
C SER A 296 -9.46 7.41 -26.33
N LEU A 297 -9.20 7.35 -25.01
CA LEU A 297 -10.18 7.04 -24.02
C LEU A 297 -11.20 8.18 -23.85
N SER A 298 -12.45 7.85 -23.46
CA SER A 298 -13.38 8.88 -23.01
C SER A 298 -12.84 9.61 -21.77
N GLN A 299 -13.30 10.84 -21.53
CA GLN A 299 -12.85 11.63 -20.39
C GLN A 299 -13.04 10.89 -19.05
N ALA A 300 -14.15 10.20 -18.84
CA ALA A 300 -14.42 9.47 -17.61
C ALA A 300 -13.42 8.32 -17.40
N ARG A 301 -13.12 7.53 -18.45
CA ARG A 301 -12.14 6.45 -18.42
C ARG A 301 -10.73 6.99 -18.17
N ARG A 302 -10.36 8.07 -18.84
CA ARG A 302 -9.06 8.75 -18.63
C ARG A 302 -8.89 9.23 -17.20
N PHE A 303 -9.93 9.88 -16.64
CA PHE A 303 -9.91 10.31 -15.25
C PHE A 303 -9.77 9.13 -14.28
N ASN A 304 -10.51 8.06 -14.50
CA ASN A 304 -10.43 6.85 -13.70
C ASN A 304 -9.02 6.24 -13.76
N LEU A 305 -8.49 6.06 -14.97
CA LEU A 305 -7.14 5.54 -15.18
C LEU A 305 -6.09 6.39 -14.46
N LEU A 306 -6.09 7.70 -14.68
CA LEU A 306 -5.12 8.61 -14.07
C LEU A 306 -5.23 8.63 -12.54
N HIS A 307 -6.45 8.61 -12.01
CA HIS A 307 -6.68 8.60 -10.57
C HIS A 307 -6.05 7.36 -9.89
N HIS A 308 -6.30 6.17 -10.44
CA HIS A 308 -5.76 4.92 -9.92
C HIS A 308 -4.25 4.80 -10.15
N TRP A 309 -3.78 5.17 -11.34
CA TRP A 309 -2.36 5.09 -11.71
C TRP A 309 -1.49 6.02 -10.87
N VAL A 310 -1.95 7.25 -10.62
CA VAL A 310 -1.23 8.19 -9.73
C VAL A 310 -1.24 7.70 -8.30
N LYS A 311 -2.40 7.27 -7.79
CA LYS A 311 -2.51 6.74 -6.44
C LYS A 311 -1.49 5.60 -6.22
N GLY A 312 -1.43 4.61 -7.11
CA GLY A 312 -0.59 3.45 -6.94
C GLY A 312 -0.72 2.85 -5.54
N SER A 313 0.41 2.66 -4.84
CA SER A 313 0.48 2.17 -3.46
C SER A 313 0.27 3.24 -2.39
N GLN A 314 0.02 4.51 -2.76
CA GLN A 314 -0.13 5.59 -1.78
C GLN A 314 -1.41 5.43 -0.95
N LYS A 315 -1.34 5.83 0.33
CA LYS A 315 -2.47 5.75 1.27
C LYS A 315 -3.68 6.58 0.81
N PHE A 316 -3.44 7.78 0.29
CA PHE A 316 -4.48 8.70 -0.16
C PHE A 316 -4.51 8.78 -1.68
N ALA A 317 -5.68 9.03 -2.23
CA ALA A 317 -5.86 9.26 -3.66
C ALA A 317 -5.66 10.75 -4.00
N PRO A 318 -5.22 11.10 -5.22
CA PRO A 318 -5.14 12.48 -5.66
C PRO A 318 -6.54 13.10 -5.77
N THR A 319 -6.62 14.41 -5.53
CA THR A 319 -7.89 15.14 -5.69
C THR A 319 -8.26 15.24 -7.17
N ARG A 320 -9.56 15.42 -7.45
CA ARG A 320 -10.03 15.64 -8.83
C ARG A 320 -9.32 16.82 -9.51
N GLN A 321 -9.08 17.90 -8.76
CA GLN A 321 -8.39 19.08 -9.28
C GLN A 321 -6.96 18.77 -9.72
N TRP A 322 -6.28 17.89 -9.00
CA TRP A 322 -4.93 17.48 -9.34
C TRP A 322 -4.91 16.63 -10.65
N ILE A 323 -5.89 15.75 -10.84
CA ILE A 323 -6.05 15.01 -12.12
C ILE A 323 -6.33 15.96 -13.29
N VAL A 324 -7.11 17.03 -13.08
CA VAL A 324 -7.31 18.08 -14.11
C VAL A 324 -6.00 18.73 -14.55
N GLN A 325 -5.04 18.94 -13.63
CA GLN A 325 -3.71 19.46 -14.00
C GLN A 325 -2.94 18.50 -14.92
N ILE A 326 -3.06 17.18 -14.71
CA ILE A 326 -2.48 16.20 -15.64
C ILE A 326 -3.15 16.31 -17.02
N GLU A 327 -4.48 16.43 -17.09
CA GLU A 327 -5.19 16.62 -18.36
C GLU A 327 -4.68 17.86 -19.11
N GLN A 328 -4.42 18.96 -18.40
CA GLN A 328 -3.83 20.17 -18.99
C GLN A 328 -2.40 19.91 -19.51
N LEU A 329 -1.60 19.16 -18.75
CA LEU A 329 -0.26 18.75 -19.17
C LEU A 329 -0.30 17.90 -20.45
N LEU A 330 -1.29 17.00 -20.59
CA LEU A 330 -1.47 16.18 -21.80
C LEU A 330 -1.81 17.02 -23.03
N GLN A 331 -2.56 18.13 -22.84
CA GLN A 331 -2.99 19.00 -23.94
C GLN A 331 -1.91 19.98 -24.40
N SER A 332 -0.88 20.23 -23.56
CA SER A 332 0.18 21.19 -23.90
C SER A 332 0.95 20.71 -25.13
N ALA A 333 1.07 21.59 -26.12
CA ALA A 333 1.77 21.32 -27.40
C ALA A 333 3.32 21.30 -27.25
N GLN A 334 3.84 21.76 -26.11
CA GLN A 334 5.27 21.89 -25.91
C GLN A 334 5.88 20.54 -25.50
N THR A 335 6.74 20.03 -26.38
CA THR A 335 7.42 18.73 -26.26
C THR A 335 8.54 18.70 -25.22
N ASP A 336 9.07 19.85 -24.84
CA ASP A 336 10.26 19.98 -23.95
C ASP A 336 9.99 20.78 -22.68
N GLN A 337 8.73 21.11 -22.35
CA GLN A 337 8.46 21.83 -21.11
C GLN A 337 8.62 20.92 -19.91
N GLN A 338 9.44 21.40 -19.00
CA GLN A 338 9.72 20.86 -17.66
C GLN A 338 8.52 21.04 -16.71
N ALA A 339 7.27 20.94 -17.18
CA ALA A 339 6.14 20.96 -16.28
C ALA A 339 6.17 19.68 -15.43
N ILE A 340 6.48 19.86 -14.16
CA ILE A 340 6.54 18.82 -13.16
C ILE A 340 5.33 18.97 -12.27
N LEU A 341 4.52 17.93 -12.16
CA LEU A 341 3.45 17.86 -11.19
C LEU A 341 3.90 16.96 -10.03
N GLN A 342 3.94 17.52 -8.83
CA GLN A 342 4.38 16.79 -7.63
C GLN A 342 3.19 16.44 -6.73
N TRP A 343 3.17 15.21 -6.23
CA TRP A 343 2.17 14.75 -5.29
C TRP A 343 2.74 13.66 -4.37
N GLN A 344 2.73 13.89 -3.06
CA GLN A 344 3.24 12.95 -2.05
C GLN A 344 4.63 12.36 -2.37
N GLY A 345 5.52 13.20 -2.93
CA GLY A 345 6.89 12.82 -3.25
C GLY A 345 7.08 12.13 -4.59
N ILE A 346 6.01 11.76 -5.29
CA ILE A 346 6.09 11.32 -6.69
C ILE A 346 6.07 12.51 -7.64
N GLU A 347 6.57 12.32 -8.84
CA GLU A 347 6.51 13.30 -9.93
C GLU A 347 5.85 12.73 -11.18
N ILE A 348 4.97 13.53 -11.78
CA ILE A 348 4.43 13.27 -13.09
C ILE A 348 5.09 14.20 -14.08
N ARG A 349 5.69 13.62 -15.12
CA ARG A 349 6.39 14.34 -16.19
C ARG A 349 5.92 13.88 -17.55
N LYS A 350 5.95 14.77 -18.52
CA LYS A 350 5.66 14.47 -19.93
C LYS A 350 6.95 14.59 -20.73
N TYR A 351 7.21 13.57 -21.57
CA TYR A 351 8.26 13.65 -22.59
C TYR A 351 7.75 12.98 -23.86
N ARG A 352 7.68 13.74 -24.96
CA ARG A 352 7.09 13.31 -26.23
C ARG A 352 5.68 12.71 -26.03
N ASP A 353 5.45 11.50 -26.51
CA ASP A 353 4.17 10.79 -26.42
C ASP A 353 4.04 9.92 -25.15
N THR A 354 4.89 10.16 -24.17
CA THR A 354 4.92 9.37 -22.93
C THR A 354 4.68 10.24 -21.72
N LEU A 355 3.78 9.78 -20.85
CA LEU A 355 3.56 10.31 -19.50
C LEU A 355 4.27 9.40 -18.51
N TYR A 356 5.14 9.97 -17.69
CA TYR A 356 5.96 9.28 -16.70
C TYR A 356 5.41 9.53 -15.30
N ARG A 357 5.33 8.48 -14.50
CA ARG A 357 5.17 8.53 -13.05
C ARG A 357 6.47 8.03 -12.43
N LEU A 358 7.15 8.94 -11.76
CA LEU A 358 8.42 8.70 -11.08
C LEU A 358 8.14 8.56 -9.59
N ASP A 359 8.59 7.48 -8.99
CA ASP A 359 8.39 7.27 -7.55
C ASP A 359 9.35 8.11 -6.68
N VAL A 360 9.13 8.05 -5.37
CA VAL A 360 9.83 8.90 -4.39
C VAL A 360 11.34 8.70 -4.43
N ASP A 361 11.81 7.47 -4.59
CA ASP A 361 13.24 7.16 -4.53
C ASP A 361 13.94 7.60 -5.82
N TYR A 362 13.29 7.42 -6.96
CA TYR A 362 13.79 7.93 -8.23
C TYR A 362 13.83 9.47 -8.26
N VAL A 363 12.80 10.11 -7.71
CA VAL A 363 12.75 11.58 -7.59
C VAL A 363 13.89 12.11 -6.71
N LYS A 364 14.20 11.44 -5.60
CA LYS A 364 15.37 11.80 -4.76
C LYS A 364 16.68 11.67 -5.55
N ALA A 365 16.83 10.62 -6.34
CA ALA A 365 18.03 10.40 -7.15
C ALA A 365 18.19 11.48 -8.23
N ILE A 366 17.12 11.84 -8.95
CA ILE A 366 17.14 12.91 -9.97
C ILE A 366 17.57 14.25 -9.36
N HIS A 367 17.14 14.55 -8.15
CA HIS A 367 17.45 15.82 -7.49
C HIS A 367 18.74 15.80 -6.67
N GLY A 368 19.58 14.75 -6.81
CA GLY A 368 20.86 14.65 -6.13
C GLY A 368 20.75 14.49 -4.60
N LYS A 369 19.59 14.04 -4.11
CA LYS A 369 19.32 13.85 -2.67
C LYS A 369 19.59 12.42 -2.18
N SER A 370 20.06 11.54 -3.03
CA SER A 370 20.44 10.17 -2.67
C SER A 370 21.80 9.84 -3.26
N ASP A 371 22.60 9.11 -2.50
CA ASP A 371 23.89 8.59 -2.94
C ASP A 371 23.70 7.63 -4.13
N ASN A 372 24.67 7.68 -5.05
CA ASN A 372 24.78 6.99 -6.33
C ASN A 372 24.13 5.60 -6.39
N ARG A 373 22.86 5.56 -6.81
CA ARG A 373 22.13 4.29 -7.06
C ARG A 373 22.26 3.78 -8.50
N VAL A 374 23.09 4.41 -9.30
CA VAL A 374 23.29 4.04 -10.70
C VAL A 374 24.71 3.56 -10.91
N LEU A 375 24.85 2.28 -11.17
CA LEU A 375 26.11 1.64 -11.49
C LEU A 375 26.18 1.31 -12.99
N ALA A 376 27.37 1.40 -13.55
CA ALA A 376 27.63 0.81 -14.86
C ALA A 376 27.99 -0.67 -14.65
N ASN A 377 27.20 -1.58 -15.18
CA ASN A 377 27.56 -2.99 -15.19
C ASN A 377 28.62 -3.22 -16.27
N LEU A 378 29.88 -3.29 -15.86
CA LEU A 378 31.03 -3.56 -16.74
C LEU A 378 31.43 -5.04 -16.74
N THR A 379 30.86 -5.85 -15.84
CA THR A 379 31.07 -7.29 -15.79
C THR A 379 29.87 -8.00 -16.38
N ALA A 380 29.72 -7.96 -17.69
CA ALA A 380 28.79 -8.86 -18.31
C ALA A 380 29.39 -10.25 -18.30
N ASP A 381 28.71 -11.18 -17.67
CA ASP A 381 28.98 -12.64 -17.74
C ASP A 381 28.68 -13.21 -19.14
N VAL A 382 29.00 -12.45 -20.18
CA VAL A 382 28.78 -12.83 -21.55
C VAL A 382 30.13 -12.82 -22.29
N GLY A 383 30.81 -13.93 -22.20
CA GLY A 383 31.58 -14.45 -23.33
C GLY A 383 32.73 -13.64 -23.89
N LEU A 384 33.14 -12.52 -23.29
CA LEU A 384 34.39 -11.82 -23.73
C LEU A 384 35.67 -12.58 -23.32
N SER A 385 35.56 -13.55 -22.43
CA SER A 385 36.68 -14.40 -22.04
C SER A 385 36.87 -15.65 -22.93
N LYS A 386 36.00 -15.96 -23.88
CA LYS A 386 36.08 -17.26 -24.58
C LYS A 386 36.24 -17.26 -26.11
N GLU A 387 36.11 -16.16 -26.83
CA GLU A 387 36.26 -16.16 -28.30
C GLU A 387 37.12 -15.02 -28.86
N LEU A 388 37.99 -14.42 -28.10
CA LEU A 388 39.19 -13.80 -28.65
C LEU A 388 40.20 -14.90 -28.90
N SER A 389 39.92 -15.76 -29.84
CA SER A 389 40.85 -16.79 -30.35
C SER A 389 41.90 -16.16 -31.24
N VAL A 390 42.76 -15.37 -30.66
CA VAL A 390 44.15 -15.18 -31.10
C VAL A 390 44.93 -14.65 -29.88
N GLY A 391 45.48 -15.51 -29.06
CA GLY A 391 46.78 -15.45 -28.42
C GLY A 391 47.18 -14.24 -27.56
N LEU A 392 46.27 -13.41 -27.08
CA LEU A 392 46.55 -12.32 -26.13
C LEU A 392 45.45 -12.28 -25.08
N SER A 393 45.72 -12.81 -23.90
CA SER A 393 44.94 -12.53 -22.72
C SER A 393 45.23 -11.10 -22.25
N LEU A 394 44.62 -10.14 -22.90
CA LEU A 394 44.54 -8.77 -22.37
C LEU A 394 43.43 -8.74 -21.33
N GLU A 395 43.80 -8.78 -20.05
CA GLU A 395 42.92 -8.27 -19.00
C GLU A 395 42.79 -6.76 -19.22
N LEU A 396 41.76 -6.37 -20.00
CA LEU A 396 41.46 -4.98 -20.21
C LEU A 396 40.90 -4.38 -18.92
N ALA A 397 41.67 -3.51 -18.29
CA ALA A 397 41.19 -2.72 -17.17
C ALA A 397 40.17 -1.69 -17.71
N LEU A 398 38.87 -1.97 -17.51
CA LEU A 398 37.78 -1.11 -17.92
C LEU A 398 37.31 -0.24 -16.74
N ALA A 399 37.01 1.00 -17.04
CA ALA A 399 36.41 1.92 -16.08
C ALA A 399 35.20 2.65 -16.72
N SER A 400 34.35 3.21 -15.88
CA SER A 400 33.27 4.08 -16.35
C SER A 400 33.34 5.44 -15.67
N ARG A 401 32.98 6.48 -16.40
CA ARG A 401 32.86 7.85 -15.89
C ARG A 401 31.56 8.51 -16.36
N ALA A 402 31.14 9.56 -15.66
CA ALA A 402 30.06 10.40 -16.12
C ALA A 402 30.40 11.09 -17.46
N VAL A 403 29.39 11.39 -18.26
CA VAL A 403 29.53 12.20 -19.46
C VAL A 403 29.85 13.64 -19.08
N LEU A 404 30.85 14.24 -19.71
CA LEU A 404 31.25 15.60 -19.45
C LEU A 404 30.32 16.61 -20.17
N PRO A 405 30.16 17.85 -19.65
CA PRO A 405 29.41 18.89 -20.32
C PRO A 405 29.98 19.15 -21.73
N ASN A 406 29.07 19.27 -22.72
CA ASN A 406 29.40 19.51 -24.14
C ASN A 406 30.22 18.40 -24.85
N GLU A 407 30.35 17.23 -24.27
CA GLU A 407 31.02 16.11 -24.89
C GLU A 407 30.28 15.65 -26.17
N SER A 408 31.06 15.22 -27.16
CA SER A 408 30.55 14.67 -28.39
C SER A 408 31.12 13.28 -28.66
N PHE A 409 30.32 12.43 -29.32
CA PHE A 409 30.65 11.05 -29.57
C PHE A 409 30.47 10.70 -31.05
N GLN A 410 31.36 9.86 -31.56
CA GLN A 410 31.20 9.21 -32.84
C GLN A 410 30.73 7.78 -32.60
N LEU A 411 29.53 7.45 -33.07
CA LEU A 411 29.02 6.10 -33.02
C LEU A 411 29.72 5.21 -34.02
N LEU A 412 29.88 3.92 -33.74
CA LEU A 412 30.52 2.93 -34.61
C LEU A 412 29.97 2.95 -36.04
N SER A 413 28.69 3.19 -36.22
CA SER A 413 28.00 3.22 -37.51
C SER A 413 28.08 4.57 -38.25
N GLN A 414 28.86 5.52 -37.76
CA GLN A 414 28.86 6.91 -38.29
C GLN A 414 30.26 7.45 -38.51
N SER A 415 30.42 8.27 -39.55
CA SER A 415 31.66 8.94 -39.88
C SER A 415 31.83 10.33 -39.24
N PHE A 416 30.90 10.75 -38.40
CA PHE A 416 30.90 12.09 -37.78
C PHE A 416 30.51 12.08 -36.29
N HIS A 417 30.99 13.06 -35.57
CA HIS A 417 30.67 13.28 -34.16
C HIS A 417 29.31 13.94 -33.98
N GLN A 418 28.57 13.47 -32.97
CA GLN A 418 27.32 14.11 -32.50
C GLN A 418 27.46 14.58 -31.07
N SER A 419 26.88 15.74 -30.75
CA SER A 419 26.83 16.17 -29.35
C SER A 419 25.97 15.21 -28.51
N PHE A 420 26.33 15.03 -27.26
CA PHE A 420 25.60 14.20 -26.33
C PHE A 420 24.09 14.53 -26.29
N LYS A 421 23.72 15.80 -26.31
CA LYS A 421 22.32 16.25 -26.37
C LYS A 421 21.57 15.68 -27.58
N LYS A 422 22.19 15.70 -28.79
CA LYS A 422 21.58 15.14 -30.02
C LYS A 422 21.43 13.62 -29.94
N LEU A 423 22.40 12.92 -29.33
CA LEU A 423 22.31 11.47 -29.13
C LEU A 423 21.18 11.13 -28.16
N CYS A 424 21.06 11.84 -27.05
CA CYS A 424 19.93 11.66 -26.13
C CYS A 424 18.57 11.91 -26.81
N GLN A 425 18.48 12.91 -27.68
CA GLN A 425 17.25 13.16 -28.43
C GLN A 425 16.97 12.04 -29.47
N ARG A 426 18.01 11.49 -30.11
CA ARG A 426 17.88 10.39 -31.05
C ARG A 426 17.42 9.09 -30.41
N PHE A 427 17.89 8.81 -29.19
CA PHE A 427 17.56 7.61 -28.43
C PHE A 427 16.41 7.81 -27.44
N ASP A 428 15.66 8.91 -27.55
CA ASP A 428 14.48 9.21 -26.73
C ASP A 428 14.74 9.32 -25.23
N ILE A 429 15.97 9.73 -24.84
CA ILE A 429 16.36 9.89 -23.44
C ILE A 429 15.84 11.23 -22.89
N PRO A 430 14.95 11.22 -21.89
CA PRO A 430 14.43 12.41 -21.23
C PRO A 430 15.54 13.27 -20.61
N SER A 431 15.29 14.57 -20.48
CA SER A 431 16.31 15.50 -19.95
C SER A 431 16.77 15.17 -18.54
N TRP A 432 15.87 14.67 -17.69
CA TRP A 432 16.17 14.30 -16.32
C TRP A 432 16.95 13.00 -16.16
N GLU A 433 17.01 12.17 -17.19
CA GLU A 433 17.77 10.92 -17.19
C GLU A 433 19.20 11.07 -17.71
N ARG A 434 19.49 12.14 -18.43
CA ARG A 434 20.80 12.35 -19.07
C ARG A 434 21.96 12.37 -18.08
N GLN A 435 21.71 12.78 -16.85
CA GLN A 435 22.71 12.79 -15.78
C GLN A 435 23.21 11.40 -15.37
N PHE A 436 22.45 10.35 -15.66
CA PHE A 436 22.82 8.97 -15.34
C PHE A 436 23.71 8.33 -16.42
N ALA A 437 23.83 8.97 -17.59
CA ALA A 437 24.66 8.44 -18.68
C ALA A 437 26.12 8.32 -18.29
N LYS A 438 26.76 7.22 -18.71
CA LYS A 438 28.18 6.96 -18.46
C LYS A 438 28.90 6.60 -19.74
N VAL A 439 30.21 6.84 -19.76
CA VAL A 439 31.11 6.42 -20.83
C VAL A 439 32.02 5.34 -20.30
N VAL A 440 32.10 4.22 -21.01
CA VAL A 440 33.08 3.17 -20.75
C VAL A 440 34.39 3.58 -21.41
N ILE A 441 35.46 3.59 -20.64
CA ILE A 441 36.80 3.93 -21.08
C ILE A 441 37.76 2.77 -20.81
N MET A 442 38.82 2.68 -21.60
CA MET A 442 39.91 1.78 -21.33
C MET A 442 40.90 2.49 -20.39
N ASN A 443 41.22 1.90 -19.22
CA ASN A 443 42.31 2.35 -18.37
C ASN A 443 43.59 1.73 -18.93
N ASP A 444 44.51 2.56 -19.38
CA ASP A 444 45.87 2.12 -19.61
C ASP A 444 46.54 1.93 -18.22
N ASP A 445 46.51 0.69 -17.74
CA ASP A 445 47.19 0.37 -16.48
C ASP A 445 48.69 0.37 -16.69
N GLU A 446 49.34 1.18 -15.95
CA GLU A 446 50.52 1.09 -15.10
C GLU A 446 51.03 2.50 -14.87
N GLU A 447 50.96 2.98 -13.62
CA GLU A 447 51.74 4.07 -12.96
C GLU A 447 52.53 5.08 -13.87
N LYS A 448 52.10 5.37 -15.07
CA LYS A 448 52.70 6.46 -15.87
C LYS A 448 51.80 7.70 -15.78
N VAL A 449 52.33 8.72 -15.14
CA VAL A 449 51.86 10.09 -15.19
C VAL A 449 51.30 10.40 -16.58
N LEU A 450 49.98 10.50 -16.71
CA LEU A 450 49.27 10.86 -17.95
C LEU A 450 49.88 12.18 -18.48
N THR A 451 50.68 12.10 -19.52
CA THR A 451 51.03 13.28 -20.30
C THR A 451 49.76 13.77 -21.00
N ALA A 452 49.57 15.07 -21.10
CA ALA A 452 48.38 15.74 -21.57
C ALA A 452 47.93 15.37 -23.02
N SER A 453 48.56 14.38 -23.66
CA SER A 453 48.30 13.92 -25.03
C SER A 453 47.63 12.55 -25.16
N GLN A 454 47.41 11.80 -24.08
CA GLN A 454 46.73 10.49 -24.14
C GLN A 454 45.29 10.61 -23.61
N ILE A 455 44.35 10.85 -24.52
CA ILE A 455 42.92 10.77 -24.22
C ILE A 455 42.55 9.27 -24.12
N PRO A 456 42.02 8.78 -23.01
CA PRO A 456 41.64 7.38 -22.87
C PRO A 456 40.61 7.03 -23.98
N LYS A 457 40.78 5.87 -24.64
CA LYS A 457 39.85 5.40 -25.66
C LYS A 457 38.47 5.17 -25.08
N ARG A 458 37.44 5.72 -25.73
CA ARG A 458 36.04 5.65 -25.35
C ARG A 458 35.35 4.52 -26.11
N LEU A 459 34.99 3.47 -25.41
CA LEU A 459 34.52 2.22 -26.02
C LEU A 459 33.00 2.19 -26.21
N ALA A 460 32.25 2.64 -25.24
CA ALA A 460 30.80 2.64 -25.32
C ALA A 460 30.20 3.85 -24.57
N LEU A 461 29.00 4.26 -25.01
CA LEU A 461 28.15 5.20 -24.36
C LEU A 461 26.95 4.44 -23.75
N LEU A 462 26.83 4.47 -22.44
CA LEU A 462 25.75 3.87 -21.69
C LEU A 462 24.70 4.94 -21.41
N LEU A 463 23.52 4.75 -21.96
CA LEU A 463 22.35 5.61 -21.74
C LEU A 463 21.27 4.81 -21.00
N PRO A 464 20.36 5.44 -20.28
CA PRO A 464 19.15 4.79 -19.82
C PRO A 464 18.47 4.03 -20.98
N ASN A 465 18.12 2.77 -20.77
CA ASN A 465 17.51 1.84 -21.74
C ASN A 465 18.36 1.37 -22.92
N ILE A 466 19.51 1.98 -23.21
CA ILE A 466 20.30 1.58 -24.37
C ILE A 466 21.80 1.82 -24.15
N SER A 467 22.61 0.93 -24.67
CA SER A 467 24.06 1.09 -24.72
C SER A 467 24.53 0.99 -26.18
N VAL A 468 25.46 1.83 -26.56
CA VAL A 468 25.93 1.93 -27.94
C VAL A 468 27.45 1.91 -27.99
N TRP A 469 27.97 1.18 -28.99
CA TRP A 469 29.41 1.19 -29.29
C TRP A 469 29.87 2.53 -29.87
N LEU A 470 31.04 2.97 -29.47
CA LEU A 470 31.72 4.14 -30.00
C LEU A 470 32.79 3.70 -31.02
N ALA A 471 33.20 4.61 -31.91
CA ALA A 471 34.14 4.32 -32.97
C ALA A 471 35.50 3.81 -32.46
N ASP A 472 35.98 4.33 -31.34
CA ASP A 472 37.26 3.88 -30.74
C ASP A 472 37.29 2.37 -30.43
N ALA A 473 36.13 1.74 -30.22
CA ALA A 473 36.04 0.30 -29.98
C ALA A 473 36.36 -0.54 -31.22
N ASP A 474 36.11 -0.04 -32.44
CA ASP A 474 36.44 -0.72 -33.71
C ASP A 474 37.94 -0.78 -33.92
N GLU A 475 38.65 0.28 -33.58
CA GLU A 475 40.14 0.34 -33.67
C GLU A 475 40.81 -0.72 -32.80
N LEU A 476 40.14 -1.23 -31.78
CA LEU A 476 40.62 -2.25 -30.85
C LEU A 476 40.06 -3.64 -31.20
N ASN A 477 39.30 -3.80 -32.28
CA ASN A 477 38.59 -5.04 -32.66
C ASN A 477 37.66 -5.56 -31.56
N LEU A 478 37.20 -4.68 -30.66
CA LEU A 478 36.27 -5.02 -29.55
C LEU A 478 34.81 -4.94 -29.99
N ALA A 479 34.50 -4.09 -30.99
CA ALA A 479 33.16 -3.93 -31.48
C ALA A 479 32.76 -5.10 -32.38
N THR A 480 31.81 -5.87 -31.94
CA THR A 480 31.21 -6.95 -32.71
C THR A 480 29.89 -6.51 -33.32
N LYS A 481 29.30 -7.29 -34.25
CA LYS A 481 27.91 -7.08 -34.70
C LYS A 481 26.87 -7.33 -33.60
N ALA A 482 27.29 -7.87 -32.47
CA ALA A 482 26.45 -8.09 -31.30
C ALA A 482 26.10 -6.77 -30.60
N PRO A 483 24.99 -6.71 -29.89
CA PRO A 483 24.65 -5.59 -29.02
C PRO A 483 25.77 -5.31 -28.01
N CYS A 484 25.92 -4.03 -27.59
CA CYS A 484 26.86 -3.66 -26.54
C CYS A 484 26.52 -4.41 -25.24
N PRO A 485 27.45 -5.16 -24.65
CA PRO A 485 27.16 -6.02 -23.49
C PRO A 485 27.03 -5.25 -22.17
N TRP A 486 27.49 -3.99 -22.12
CA TRP A 486 27.44 -3.18 -20.91
C TRP A 486 26.15 -2.38 -20.85
N GLN A 487 25.60 -2.22 -19.65
CA GLN A 487 24.38 -1.48 -19.41
C GLN A 487 24.41 -0.71 -18.10
N LEU A 488 23.53 0.28 -17.97
CA LEU A 488 23.26 0.92 -16.69
C LEU A 488 22.32 0.02 -15.86
N VAL A 489 22.64 -0.09 -14.58
CA VAL A 489 21.83 -0.83 -13.61
C VAL A 489 21.43 0.12 -12.50
N TRP A 490 20.15 0.05 -12.11
CA TRP A 490 19.63 0.70 -10.92
C TRP A 490 19.74 -0.26 -9.75
N THR A 491 20.32 0.18 -8.63
CA THR A 491 20.42 -0.63 -7.42
C THR A 491 19.55 -0.05 -6.31
N ASP A 492 18.73 -0.88 -5.68
CA ASP A 492 17.82 -0.48 -4.60
C ASP A 492 18.50 -0.47 -3.22
N SER A 493 19.65 -1.12 -3.09
CA SER A 493 20.42 -1.21 -1.84
C SER A 493 21.89 -0.84 -2.06
N LEU A 494 22.47 -0.17 -1.07
CA LEU A 494 23.90 0.12 -0.97
C LEU A 494 24.66 -1.02 -0.24
N ASP A 495 24.04 -2.18 -0.07
CA ASP A 495 24.64 -3.33 0.60
C ASP A 495 25.31 -4.23 -0.46
N GLU A 496 26.52 -3.82 -0.87
CA GLU A 496 27.65 -4.69 -1.20
C GLU A 496 28.93 -3.85 -1.36
#